data_bd366a33f192652a3725853dc977de88
#
_entry.id   bd366a33f192652a3725853dc977de88
#
_cell.length_a   1.000
_cell.length_b   1.000
_cell.length_c   1.000
_cell.angle_alpha   90.00
_cell.angle_beta   90.00
_cell.angle_gamma   90.00
#
_symmetry.space_group_name_H-M   'P 1'
#
loop_
_entity.id
_entity.type
_entity.pdbx_description
1 polymer ?
#
loop_
_entity_poly.entity_id
_entity_poly.type
_entity_poly.pdbx_seq_one_letter_code
_entity_poly.pdbx_strand_id
1 'polypeptide(L)'
;MQFIGAPFTFGFKLLGSNCGAVGINSAIDISGTSFWMGIDSFFMFDGAVKKLPCTVQDYVFDDINPNALGDVYCAANTDFNEVMWFYPTEDSLQIDRHVTYNYAENLWYTGSLARSSWADRDVYSNPYATEFDSDDTTSTISTIYGNKAGRTFVYAQEKGVNASGSAMTAYIESG
;
A
#
# COMPACT_ATOMS: atom_id res chain seq x y z
N MET A 1 13.81 -5.69 19.92
CA MET A 1 14.47 -5.10 21.11
C MET A 1 14.02 -5.87 22.35
N GLN A 2 14.92 -6.25 23.24
CA GLN A 2 14.63 -6.99 24.47
C GLN A 2 15.25 -6.26 25.65
N PHE A 3 14.53 -6.11 26.75
CA PHE A 3 15.11 -5.63 28.00
C PHE A 3 16.03 -6.70 28.59
N ILE A 4 17.30 -6.35 28.84
CA ILE A 4 18.33 -7.31 29.35
C ILE A 4 18.94 -6.90 30.70
N GLY A 5 18.50 -5.75 31.25
CA GLY A 5 19.00 -5.24 32.54
C GLY A 5 20.34 -4.49 32.42
N ALA A 6 20.85 -4.07 33.60
CA ALA A 6 22.11 -3.34 33.67
C ALA A 6 23.32 -4.24 33.35
N PRO A 7 24.41 -3.72 32.75
CA PRO A 7 24.63 -2.33 32.39
C PRO A 7 23.97 -1.92 31.06
N PHE A 8 23.45 -2.86 30.28
CA PHE A 8 22.79 -2.62 28.99
C PHE A 8 21.28 -2.77 29.20
N THR A 9 20.56 -1.66 29.09
CA THR A 9 19.10 -1.63 29.31
C THR A 9 18.34 -2.45 28.26
N PHE A 10 18.81 -2.40 27.01
CA PHE A 10 18.18 -3.11 25.88
C PHE A 10 19.21 -3.84 25.03
N GLY A 11 18.85 -5.03 24.59
CA GLY A 11 19.58 -5.81 23.59
C GLY A 11 18.86 -5.82 22.25
N PHE A 12 19.62 -5.95 21.18
CA PHE A 12 19.11 -6.12 19.83
C PHE A 12 19.54 -7.49 19.31
N LYS A 13 18.60 -8.20 18.71
CA LYS A 13 18.84 -9.46 18.04
C LYS A 13 18.46 -9.30 16.57
N LEU A 14 19.38 -9.68 15.69
CA LEU A 14 19.08 -9.80 14.26
C LEU A 14 18.11 -10.97 14.06
N LEU A 15 16.97 -10.73 13.44
CA LEU A 15 15.92 -11.73 13.18
C LEU A 15 15.94 -12.24 11.73
N GLY A 16 16.53 -11.49 10.83
CA GLY A 16 16.65 -11.85 9.42
C GLY A 16 17.73 -11.03 8.72
N SER A 17 18.14 -11.48 7.54
CA SER A 17 19.06 -10.78 6.63
C SER A 17 18.42 -10.68 5.26
N ASN A 18 18.79 -9.67 4.46
CA ASN A 18 18.24 -9.40 3.13
C ASN A 18 16.70 -9.27 3.10
N CYS A 19 16.14 -8.73 4.18
CA CYS A 19 14.69 -8.52 4.35
C CYS A 19 14.37 -7.09 4.79
N GLY A 20 15.18 -6.12 4.38
CA GLY A 20 14.94 -4.71 4.65
C GLY A 20 13.69 -4.19 3.95
N ALA A 21 12.99 -3.24 4.60
CA ALA A 21 11.87 -2.55 3.99
C ALA A 21 12.36 -1.58 2.90
N VAL A 22 11.61 -1.46 1.81
CA VAL A 22 11.96 -0.63 0.66
C VAL A 22 11.85 0.87 0.95
N GLY A 23 10.96 1.25 1.87
CA GLY A 23 10.72 2.63 2.30
C GLY A 23 10.24 2.70 3.74
N ILE A 24 10.21 3.89 4.31
CA ILE A 24 9.82 4.12 5.70
C ILE A 24 8.35 3.81 5.98
N ASN A 25 7.49 3.90 4.96
CA ASN A 25 6.05 3.68 5.04
C ASN A 25 5.62 2.37 4.38
N SER A 26 6.57 1.50 3.99
CA SER A 26 6.29 0.25 3.26
C SER A 26 5.95 -0.94 4.16
N ALA A 27 5.72 -0.71 5.45
CA ALA A 27 5.43 -1.75 6.44
C ALA A 27 4.19 -1.40 7.27
N ILE A 28 3.47 -2.45 7.68
CA ILE A 28 2.30 -2.33 8.57
C ILE A 28 2.24 -3.52 9.52
N ASP A 29 1.67 -3.30 10.72
CA ASP A 29 1.34 -4.37 11.66
C ASP A 29 -0.17 -4.59 11.70
N ILE A 30 -0.60 -5.84 11.62
CA ILE A 30 -1.99 -6.26 11.74
C ILE A 30 -2.06 -7.35 12.80
N SER A 31 -2.62 -7.01 13.95
CA SER A 31 -2.85 -7.96 15.06
C SER A 31 -1.59 -8.74 15.48
N GLY A 32 -0.42 -8.08 15.47
CA GLY A 32 0.85 -8.67 15.90
C GLY A 32 1.60 -9.41 14.78
N THR A 33 1.09 -9.39 13.56
CA THR A 33 1.81 -9.82 12.36
C THR A 33 2.22 -8.60 11.57
N SER A 34 3.51 -8.42 11.34
CA SER A 34 4.02 -7.32 10.54
C SER A 34 4.23 -7.77 9.10
N PHE A 35 3.82 -6.93 8.14
CA PHE A 35 4.00 -7.14 6.71
C PHE A 35 4.80 -5.99 6.12
N TRP A 36 5.70 -6.25 5.17
CA TRP A 36 6.42 -5.19 4.47
C TRP A 36 6.85 -5.58 3.07
N MET A 37 7.03 -4.57 2.24
CA MET A 37 7.64 -4.68 0.93
C MET A 37 9.14 -4.45 1.05
N GLY A 38 9.93 -5.40 0.60
CA GLY A 38 11.38 -5.27 0.42
C GLY A 38 11.74 -4.79 -0.98
N ILE A 39 13.01 -4.84 -1.32
CA ILE A 39 13.51 -4.34 -2.60
C ILE A 39 13.12 -5.24 -3.80
N ASP A 40 12.89 -6.52 -3.55
CA ASP A 40 12.61 -7.54 -4.57
C ASP A 40 11.55 -8.56 -4.12
N SER A 41 10.99 -8.40 -2.95
CA SER A 41 10.12 -9.42 -2.35
C SER A 41 9.26 -8.84 -1.24
N PHE A 42 8.19 -9.54 -0.93
CA PHE A 42 7.34 -9.23 0.22
C PHE A 42 7.69 -10.16 1.40
N PHE A 43 7.58 -9.62 2.59
CA PHE A 43 7.93 -10.30 3.82
C PHE A 43 6.84 -10.16 4.87
N MET A 44 6.83 -11.12 5.80
CA MET A 44 6.03 -11.06 7.03
C MET A 44 6.84 -11.46 8.24
N PHE A 45 6.39 -11.03 9.42
CA PHE A 45 6.91 -11.43 10.71
C PHE A 45 5.77 -11.79 11.66
N ASP A 46 5.74 -13.03 12.10
CA ASP A 46 4.81 -13.59 13.09
C ASP A 46 5.54 -14.28 14.24
N GLY A 47 6.73 -13.78 14.57
CA GLY A 47 7.70 -14.40 15.47
C GLY A 47 8.97 -14.85 14.74
N ALA A 48 8.89 -15.05 13.43
CA ALA A 48 10.04 -15.27 12.54
C ALA A 48 9.82 -14.51 11.23
N VAL A 49 10.92 -14.04 10.60
CA VAL A 49 10.85 -13.43 9.29
C VAL A 49 10.62 -14.51 8.23
N LYS A 50 9.62 -14.32 7.40
CA LYS A 50 9.27 -15.21 6.28
C LYS A 50 9.12 -14.37 5.00
N LYS A 51 9.61 -14.90 3.88
CA LYS A 51 9.28 -14.37 2.56
C LYS A 51 7.89 -14.83 2.18
N LEU A 52 7.05 -13.91 1.72
CA LEU A 52 5.73 -14.22 1.18
C LEU A 52 5.85 -14.65 -0.28
N PRO A 53 5.37 -15.85 -0.65
CA PRO A 53 5.25 -16.21 -2.05
C PRO A 53 4.26 -15.27 -2.75
N CYS A 54 4.71 -14.57 -3.77
CA CYS A 54 3.88 -13.61 -4.51
C CYS A 54 3.74 -14.05 -5.96
N THR A 55 2.52 -14.26 -6.42
CA THR A 55 2.23 -14.71 -7.79
C THR A 55 2.41 -13.61 -8.84
N VAL A 56 2.41 -12.35 -8.40
CA VAL A 56 2.58 -11.16 -9.24
C VAL A 56 3.91 -10.45 -8.97
N GLN A 57 4.89 -11.16 -8.37
CA GLN A 57 6.15 -10.56 -7.93
C GLN A 57 6.89 -9.86 -9.08
N ASP A 58 7.13 -10.58 -10.16
CA ASP A 58 7.88 -10.06 -11.31
C ASP A 58 7.15 -8.85 -11.92
N TYR A 59 5.82 -8.93 -12.07
CA TYR A 59 5.01 -7.82 -12.56
C TYR A 59 5.17 -6.55 -11.73
N VAL A 60 5.21 -6.65 -10.40
CA VAL A 60 5.33 -5.49 -9.50
C VAL A 60 6.76 -4.93 -9.51
N PHE A 61 7.76 -5.79 -9.36
CA PHE A 61 9.15 -5.34 -9.21
C PHE A 61 9.82 -4.95 -10.52
N ASP A 62 9.29 -5.40 -11.67
CA ASP A 62 9.72 -4.91 -12.98
C ASP A 62 9.07 -3.56 -13.34
N ASP A 63 7.89 -3.26 -12.77
CA ASP A 63 7.10 -2.05 -13.06
C ASP A 63 7.39 -0.90 -12.08
N ILE A 64 7.97 -1.16 -10.91
CA ILE A 64 8.17 -0.15 -9.88
C ILE A 64 9.30 0.83 -10.24
N ASN A 65 9.07 2.14 -9.99
CA ASN A 65 10.10 3.16 -10.22
C ASN A 65 11.22 3.08 -9.16
N PRO A 66 12.46 2.70 -9.56
CA PRO A 66 13.56 2.58 -8.60
C PRO A 66 14.00 3.92 -7.97
N ASN A 67 13.66 5.05 -8.60
CA ASN A 67 13.99 6.38 -8.09
C ASN A 67 12.96 6.93 -7.09
N ALA A 68 11.81 6.27 -6.97
CA ALA A 68 10.69 6.69 -6.11
C ALA A 68 10.28 5.62 -5.07
N LEU A 69 11.19 4.69 -4.75
CA LEU A 69 10.95 3.62 -3.77
C LEU A 69 10.61 4.15 -2.36
N GLY A 70 11.09 5.35 -2.02
CA GLY A 70 10.79 6.01 -0.75
C GLY A 70 9.31 6.40 -0.59
N ASP A 71 8.57 6.50 -1.68
CA ASP A 71 7.16 6.88 -1.70
C ASP A 71 6.22 5.69 -1.56
N VAL A 72 6.74 4.47 -1.59
CA VAL A 72 5.94 3.25 -1.35
C VAL A 72 5.25 3.34 0.00
N TYR A 73 3.93 3.18 -0.02
CA TYR A 73 3.07 3.27 1.15
C TYR A 73 2.30 1.97 1.36
N CYS A 74 2.33 1.46 2.59
CA CYS A 74 1.61 0.25 2.99
C CYS A 74 0.36 0.61 3.78
N ALA A 75 -0.75 -0.08 3.50
CA ALA A 75 -2.03 0.09 4.16
C ALA A 75 -2.68 -1.26 4.47
N ALA A 76 -3.61 -1.26 5.42
CA ALA A 76 -4.47 -2.40 5.71
C ALA A 76 -5.93 -2.07 5.39
N ASN A 77 -6.65 -3.06 4.88
CA ASN A 77 -8.10 -3.09 4.79
C ASN A 77 -8.57 -4.33 5.56
N THR A 78 -8.73 -4.18 6.85
CA THR A 78 -8.93 -5.32 7.76
C THR A 78 -10.28 -5.99 7.59
N ASP A 79 -11.30 -5.29 7.10
CA ASP A 79 -12.61 -5.87 6.79
C ASP A 79 -12.53 -6.96 5.71
N PHE A 80 -11.57 -6.84 4.80
CA PHE A 80 -11.35 -7.80 3.69
C PHE A 80 -10.10 -8.66 3.87
N ASN A 81 -9.41 -8.56 5.01
CA ASN A 81 -8.16 -9.28 5.30
C ASN A 81 -7.03 -8.95 4.31
N GLU A 82 -6.86 -7.67 4.00
CA GLU A 82 -5.96 -7.22 2.96
C GLU A 82 -4.83 -6.34 3.50
N VAL A 83 -3.65 -6.56 2.93
CA VAL A 83 -2.51 -5.64 2.99
C VAL A 83 -2.26 -5.10 1.60
N MET A 84 -2.20 -3.78 1.48
CA MET A 84 -2.01 -3.08 0.21
C MET A 84 -0.69 -2.31 0.22
N TRP A 85 0.08 -2.42 -0.85
CA TRP A 85 1.24 -1.56 -1.09
C TRP A 85 0.96 -0.71 -2.32
N PHE A 86 0.93 0.59 -2.10
CA PHE A 86 0.80 1.60 -3.14
C PHE A 86 2.19 2.01 -3.60
N TYR A 87 2.42 2.04 -4.90
CA TYR A 87 3.74 2.31 -5.47
C TYR A 87 3.65 3.10 -6.78
N PRO A 88 4.67 3.87 -7.14
CA PRO A 88 4.78 4.51 -8.45
C PRO A 88 5.30 3.51 -9.49
N THR A 89 4.69 3.52 -10.69
CA THR A 89 5.20 2.77 -11.85
C THR A 89 6.51 3.36 -12.37
N GLU A 90 7.23 2.63 -13.25
CA GLU A 90 8.51 3.04 -13.83
C GLU A 90 8.47 4.45 -14.44
N ASP A 91 7.38 4.79 -15.11
CA ASP A 91 7.17 6.08 -15.77
C ASP A 91 6.59 7.17 -14.85
N SER A 92 6.30 6.86 -13.60
CA SER A 92 5.67 7.79 -12.64
C SER A 92 6.61 8.13 -11.47
N LEU A 93 6.57 9.39 -11.04
CA LEU A 93 7.16 9.84 -9.79
C LEU A 93 6.16 9.89 -8.64
N GLN A 94 4.91 9.50 -8.90
CA GLN A 94 3.83 9.49 -7.93
C GLN A 94 3.16 8.13 -7.89
N ILE A 95 2.60 7.81 -6.73
CA ILE A 95 1.83 6.57 -6.55
C ILE A 95 0.65 6.55 -7.52
N ASP A 96 0.58 5.52 -8.36
CA ASP A 96 -0.46 5.30 -9.36
C ASP A 96 -0.95 3.85 -9.43
N ARG A 97 -0.25 2.94 -8.75
CA ARG A 97 -0.56 1.51 -8.70
C ARG A 97 -0.60 0.98 -7.27
N HIS A 98 -1.25 -0.17 -7.13
CA HIS A 98 -1.18 -0.95 -5.91
C HIS A 98 -1.04 -2.44 -6.21
N VAL A 99 -0.45 -3.14 -5.26
CA VAL A 99 -0.51 -4.58 -5.12
C VAL A 99 -1.12 -4.92 -3.78
N THR A 100 -2.02 -5.89 -3.77
CA THR A 100 -2.75 -6.31 -2.58
C THR A 100 -2.55 -7.78 -2.31
N TYR A 101 -2.34 -8.10 -1.05
CA TYR A 101 -2.27 -9.45 -0.52
C TYR A 101 -3.44 -9.70 0.43
N ASN A 102 -4.33 -10.63 0.06
CA ASN A 102 -5.32 -11.15 0.98
C ASN A 102 -4.68 -12.25 1.83
N TYR A 103 -4.45 -11.94 3.11
CA TYR A 103 -3.72 -12.84 4.01
C TYR A 103 -4.57 -14.01 4.55
N ALA A 104 -5.90 -13.96 4.41
CA ALA A 104 -6.77 -15.07 4.77
C ALA A 104 -6.84 -16.13 3.66
N GLU A 105 -6.83 -15.69 2.39
CA GLU A 105 -6.98 -16.55 1.22
C GLU A 105 -5.66 -16.85 0.52
N ASN A 106 -4.56 -16.15 0.89
CA ASN A 106 -3.25 -16.21 0.22
C ASN A 106 -3.32 -15.84 -1.27
N LEU A 107 -4.13 -14.84 -1.60
CA LEU A 107 -4.31 -14.36 -2.96
C LEU A 107 -3.63 -13.00 -3.14
N TRP A 108 -3.11 -12.80 -4.36
CA TRP A 108 -2.50 -11.55 -4.78
C TRP A 108 -3.25 -10.97 -5.96
N TYR A 109 -3.40 -9.66 -5.98
CA TYR A 109 -3.91 -8.93 -7.13
C TYR A 109 -3.33 -7.51 -7.19
N THR A 110 -3.41 -6.90 -8.36
CA THR A 110 -2.89 -5.57 -8.64
C THR A 110 -3.98 -4.70 -9.22
N GLY A 111 -3.81 -3.39 -9.13
CA GLY A 111 -4.73 -2.45 -9.74
C GLY A 111 -4.14 -1.05 -9.85
N SER A 112 -4.82 -0.19 -10.58
CA SER A 112 -4.50 1.23 -10.70
C SER A 112 -5.30 1.99 -9.66
N LEU A 113 -4.63 2.45 -8.61
CA LEU A 113 -5.22 3.24 -7.54
C LEU A 113 -4.14 4.06 -6.86
N ALA A 114 -4.23 5.37 -6.98
CA ALA A 114 -3.31 6.29 -6.34
C ALA A 114 -3.78 6.61 -4.93
N ARG A 115 -3.05 6.16 -3.92
CA ARG A 115 -3.31 6.50 -2.51
C ARG A 115 -2.02 6.78 -1.78
N SER A 116 -1.89 7.97 -1.25
CA SER A 116 -0.71 8.43 -0.50
C SER A 116 -0.84 8.26 1.01
N SER A 117 -2.06 8.03 1.52
CA SER A 117 -2.34 7.63 2.89
C SER A 117 -3.64 6.86 2.96
N TRP A 118 -3.81 6.09 4.03
CA TRP A 118 -4.98 5.26 4.26
C TRP A 118 -5.28 5.19 5.76
N ALA A 119 -6.52 5.41 6.11
CA ALA A 119 -7.06 5.11 7.44
C ALA A 119 -8.08 3.99 7.29
N ASP A 120 -7.77 2.86 7.91
CA ASP A 120 -8.66 1.71 7.92
C ASP A 120 -9.96 2.03 8.68
N ARG A 121 -10.95 1.19 8.47
CA ARG A 121 -12.20 1.26 9.21
C ARG A 121 -11.95 0.98 10.68
N ASP A 122 -12.23 1.97 11.52
CA ASP A 122 -12.18 1.85 12.98
C ASP A 122 -13.29 2.71 13.57
N VAL A 123 -13.07 4.02 13.74
CA VAL A 123 -14.07 4.98 14.21
C VAL A 123 -15.09 5.32 13.11
N TYR A 124 -14.66 5.24 11.87
CA TYR A 124 -15.49 5.56 10.70
C TYR A 124 -16.14 4.29 10.14
N SER A 125 -17.30 4.46 9.50
CA SER A 125 -18.02 3.34 8.86
C SER A 125 -17.38 2.80 7.59
N ASN A 126 -16.45 3.55 7.02
CA ASN A 126 -15.70 3.20 5.80
C ASN A 126 -14.24 3.61 5.96
N PRO A 127 -13.29 2.97 5.26
CA PRO A 127 -11.93 3.46 5.17
C PRO A 127 -11.87 4.82 4.45
N TYR A 128 -10.90 5.64 4.82
CA TYR A 128 -10.60 6.91 4.16
C TYR A 128 -9.17 6.90 3.63
N ALA A 129 -9.00 7.42 2.44
CA ALA A 129 -7.69 7.51 1.81
C ALA A 129 -7.47 8.86 1.16
N THR A 130 -6.22 9.26 1.03
CA THR A 130 -5.85 10.48 0.32
C THR A 130 -5.16 10.17 -0.99
N GLU A 131 -5.35 11.04 -1.96
CA GLU A 131 -4.66 11.05 -3.23
C GLU A 131 -4.06 12.43 -3.44
N PHE A 132 -2.80 12.48 -3.86
CA PHE A 132 -2.15 13.71 -4.28
C PHE A 132 -2.20 13.80 -5.80
N ASP A 133 -2.77 14.87 -6.31
CA ASP A 133 -2.82 15.17 -7.75
C ASP A 133 -1.85 16.33 -8.05
N SER A 134 -0.77 16.03 -8.74
CA SER A 134 0.21 17.04 -9.15
C SER A 134 -0.18 17.75 -10.43
N ASP A 135 -0.98 17.11 -11.27
CA ASP A 135 -1.36 17.60 -12.59
C ASP A 135 -2.88 17.63 -12.76
N ASP A 136 -3.47 18.71 -12.28
CA ASP A 136 -4.90 18.96 -12.27
C ASP A 136 -5.49 19.26 -13.67
N THR A 137 -4.76 19.05 -14.76
CA THR A 137 -5.24 19.41 -16.09
C THR A 137 -6.23 18.41 -16.69
N THR A 138 -6.32 17.20 -16.15
CA THR A 138 -7.10 16.09 -16.73
C THR A 138 -8.18 15.48 -15.86
N SER A 139 -8.24 15.83 -14.56
CA SER A 139 -9.23 15.23 -13.68
C SER A 139 -10.61 15.85 -13.80
N THR A 140 -11.66 15.04 -13.68
CA THR A 140 -13.06 15.53 -13.63
C THR A 140 -13.27 16.54 -12.50
N ILE A 141 -12.42 16.49 -11.48
CA ILE A 141 -12.44 17.37 -10.32
C ILE A 141 -11.90 18.77 -10.69
N SER A 142 -10.95 18.87 -11.63
CA SER A 142 -10.47 20.17 -12.12
C SER A 142 -11.59 20.96 -12.81
N THR A 143 -12.52 20.27 -13.44
CA THR A 143 -13.70 20.87 -14.06
C THR A 143 -14.67 21.44 -13.05
N ILE A 144 -14.76 20.85 -11.85
CA ILE A 144 -15.69 21.26 -10.79
C ILE A 144 -15.09 22.37 -9.91
N TYR A 145 -13.79 22.27 -9.58
CA TYR A 145 -13.15 23.15 -8.59
C TYR A 145 -12.08 24.08 -9.15
N GLY A 146 -11.85 24.06 -10.46
CA GLY A 146 -10.84 24.86 -11.16
C GLY A 146 -9.43 24.27 -11.04
N ASN A 147 -8.58 24.58 -12.04
CA ASN A 147 -7.21 24.07 -12.13
C ASN A 147 -6.37 24.52 -10.93
N LYS A 148 -6.00 23.59 -10.06
CA LYS A 148 -5.16 23.82 -8.87
C LYS A 148 -4.21 22.64 -8.67
N ALA A 149 -3.14 22.62 -9.45
CA ALA A 149 -2.05 21.67 -9.29
C ALA A 149 -1.57 21.58 -7.82
N GLY A 150 -1.23 20.37 -7.38
CA GLY A 150 -0.72 20.14 -6.04
C GLY A 150 -1.79 20.04 -4.95
N ARG A 151 -2.95 19.48 -5.25
CA ARG A 151 -4.01 19.23 -4.25
C ARG A 151 -3.98 17.82 -3.71
N THR A 152 -4.41 17.71 -2.45
CA THR A 152 -4.72 16.42 -1.84
C THR A 152 -6.24 16.28 -1.71
N PHE A 153 -6.75 15.17 -2.20
CA PHE A 153 -8.16 14.79 -2.09
C PHE A 153 -8.33 13.69 -1.05
N VAL A 154 -9.45 13.71 -0.34
CA VAL A 154 -9.83 12.68 0.61
C VAL A 154 -11.02 11.91 0.06
N TYR A 155 -10.88 10.61 -0.03
CA TYR A 155 -11.92 9.70 -0.52
C TYR A 155 -12.39 8.76 0.58
N ALA A 156 -13.72 8.60 0.71
CA ALA A 156 -14.29 7.46 1.42
C ALA A 156 -14.21 6.24 0.49
N GLN A 157 -13.53 5.21 0.93
CA GLN A 157 -13.39 3.96 0.22
C GLN A 157 -14.57 3.04 0.53
N GLU A 158 -14.76 1.99 -0.26
CA GLU A 158 -15.81 0.96 -0.04
C GLU A 158 -17.23 1.57 0.10
N LYS A 159 -17.49 2.68 -0.58
CA LYS A 159 -18.75 3.41 -0.50
C LYS A 159 -19.45 3.50 -1.85
N GLY A 160 -20.51 2.68 -2.02
CA GLY A 160 -21.35 2.71 -3.21
C GLY A 160 -20.71 2.05 -4.44
N VAL A 161 -21.33 2.27 -5.59
CA VAL A 161 -20.95 1.65 -6.88
C VAL A 161 -20.44 2.68 -7.89
N ASN A 162 -20.22 3.90 -7.46
CA ASN A 162 -19.80 5.01 -8.32
C ASN A 162 -18.46 5.58 -7.87
N ALA A 163 -17.61 5.90 -8.83
CA ALA A 163 -16.40 6.69 -8.61
C ALA A 163 -16.60 8.09 -9.23
N SER A 164 -16.45 9.14 -8.44
CA SER A 164 -16.57 10.54 -8.87
C SER A 164 -17.88 10.85 -9.66
N GLY A 165 -18.99 10.20 -9.25
CA GLY A 165 -20.30 10.39 -9.91
C GLY A 165 -20.55 9.55 -11.14
N SER A 166 -19.55 8.77 -11.59
CA SER A 166 -19.68 7.82 -12.70
C SER A 166 -19.72 6.39 -12.18
N ALA A 167 -20.50 5.53 -12.83
CA ALA A 167 -20.55 4.11 -12.48
C ALA A 167 -19.16 3.48 -12.67
N MET A 168 -18.72 2.69 -11.69
CA MET A 168 -17.50 1.90 -11.83
C MET A 168 -17.74 0.77 -12.84
N THR A 169 -16.79 0.61 -13.76
CA THR A 169 -16.81 -0.52 -14.67
C THR A 169 -16.28 -1.75 -13.92
N ALA A 170 -17.12 -2.76 -13.80
CA ALA A 170 -16.72 -4.06 -13.26
C ALA A 170 -16.85 -5.10 -14.37
N TYR A 171 -15.79 -5.86 -14.61
CA TYR A 171 -15.80 -6.99 -15.55
C TYR A 171 -14.98 -8.14 -14.99
N ILE A 172 -15.34 -9.34 -15.41
CA ILE A 172 -14.58 -10.56 -15.13
C ILE A 172 -14.02 -11.02 -16.47
N GLU A 173 -12.71 -11.10 -16.57
CA GLU A 173 -12.03 -11.66 -17.73
C GLU A 173 -11.67 -13.12 -17.43
N SER A 174 -12.22 -14.04 -18.22
CA SER A 174 -11.84 -15.46 -18.15
C SER A 174 -10.71 -15.71 -19.14
N GLY A 175 -9.52 -16.05 -18.62
CA GLY A 175 -8.40 -16.51 -19.45
C GLY A 175 -8.61 -17.92 -19.97
#